data_c757a60e2a6e6a9daf9e537305009128
#
_entry.id   c757a60e2a6e6a9daf9e537305009128
#
_cell.length_a   1.000
_cell.length_b   1.000
_cell.length_c   1.000
_cell.angle_alpha   90.00
_cell.angle_beta   90.00
_cell.angle_gamma   90.00
#
_symmetry.space_group_name_H-M   'P 1'
#
loop_
_entity.id
_entity.type
_entity.pdbx_description
1 polymer ?
#
loop_
_entity_poly.entity_id
_entity_poly.type
_entity_poly.pdbx_seq_one_letter_code
_entity_poly.pdbx_strand_id
1 'polypeptide(L)'
;MTVLDVRELRRSFGGIRAVGGVSFSVGDQEIVGIIGPNGSGKSTLFNLLTGVVRSDSGQIHLNGRNITSWKPHRIARAGMGRTFQIPALFVNMTVKENLFASIVEGDWKAAPERADFVLDLINLEHVRDTLAGSLSGGQQRLLEFGRVLMRDTQLILLDEVTAGVHHTLRKIILAAVQRLQADGRAFLVIEHDMEMVRTICQRVIVMDAGEIVAQGSFDEIASNKSVVEAYLGVPVE
;
A
#
# COMPACT_ATOMS: atom_id res chain seq x y z
N MET A 1 15.22 9.62 -7.40
CA MET A 1 15.51 9.94 -5.95
C MET A 1 14.90 8.85 -5.08
N THR A 2 15.29 8.73 -3.80
CA THR A 2 14.72 7.74 -2.86
C THR A 2 13.59 8.40 -2.08
N VAL A 3 12.38 7.84 -2.18
CA VAL A 3 11.19 8.31 -1.45
C VAL A 3 11.11 7.67 -0.07
N LEU A 4 11.36 6.36 0.03
CA LEU A 4 11.38 5.64 1.31
C LEU A 4 12.74 4.94 1.46
N ASP A 5 13.35 5.06 2.65
CA ASP A 5 14.56 4.33 3.02
C ASP A 5 14.39 3.72 4.41
N VAL A 6 14.48 2.40 4.48
CA VAL A 6 14.28 1.59 5.69
C VAL A 6 15.59 0.89 6.00
N ARG A 7 16.07 1.03 7.26
CA ARG A 7 17.37 0.51 7.69
C ARG A 7 17.24 -0.29 8.96
N GLU A 8 17.63 -1.56 8.92
CA GLU A 8 17.71 -2.47 10.07
C GLU A 8 16.47 -2.44 10.98
N LEU A 9 15.28 -2.34 10.35
CA LEU A 9 14.02 -2.21 11.10
C LEU A 9 13.70 -3.50 11.82
N ARG A 10 13.44 -3.41 13.14
CA ARG A 10 13.16 -4.57 13.99
C ARG A 10 11.90 -4.37 14.83
N ARG A 11 11.14 -5.44 14.96
CA ARG A 11 10.00 -5.50 15.89
C ARG A 11 9.73 -6.91 16.34
N SER A 12 9.60 -7.09 17.65
CA SER A 12 9.18 -8.34 18.28
C SER A 12 7.91 -8.15 19.11
N PHE A 13 7.10 -9.18 19.20
CA PHE A 13 5.92 -9.25 20.05
C PHE A 13 6.06 -10.46 20.97
N GLY A 14 6.29 -10.23 22.27
CA GLY A 14 6.67 -11.30 23.18
C GLY A 14 7.94 -12.01 22.68
N GLY A 15 7.90 -13.32 22.50
CA GLY A 15 9.01 -14.11 21.97
C GLY A 15 9.08 -14.21 20.43
N ILE A 16 8.14 -13.61 19.70
CA ILE A 16 8.04 -13.72 18.24
C ILE A 16 8.68 -12.50 17.58
N ARG A 17 9.72 -12.71 16.76
CA ARG A 17 10.36 -11.68 15.93
C ARG A 17 9.54 -11.49 14.64
N ALA A 18 8.65 -10.49 14.65
CA ALA A 18 7.77 -10.22 13.52
C ALA A 18 8.47 -9.47 12.36
N VAL A 19 9.49 -8.64 12.67
CA VAL A 19 10.38 -7.98 11.70
C VAL A 19 11.80 -8.03 12.26
N GLY A 20 12.73 -8.59 11.51
CA GLY A 20 14.03 -9.08 12.02
C GLY A 20 15.26 -8.32 11.49
N GLY A 21 15.18 -7.05 11.17
CA GLY A 21 16.31 -6.27 10.62
C GLY A 21 16.12 -5.99 9.12
N VAL A 22 14.89 -5.68 8.74
CA VAL A 22 14.52 -5.41 7.35
C VAL A 22 15.13 -4.10 6.89
N SER A 23 15.81 -4.14 5.73
CA SER A 23 16.40 -2.98 5.08
C SER A 23 16.08 -2.97 3.58
N PHE A 24 15.46 -1.89 3.10
CA PHE A 24 15.16 -1.68 1.68
C PHE A 24 14.86 -0.20 1.41
N SER A 25 14.79 0.15 0.14
CA SER A 25 14.40 1.49 -0.28
C SER A 25 13.30 1.41 -1.34
N VAL A 26 12.56 2.51 -1.52
CA VAL A 26 11.63 2.71 -2.64
C VAL A 26 12.05 3.98 -3.37
N GLY A 27 12.27 3.87 -4.68
CA GLY A 27 12.62 4.98 -5.54
C GLY A 27 11.42 5.86 -5.90
N ASP A 28 11.72 7.00 -6.50
CA ASP A 28 10.72 7.86 -7.10
C ASP A 28 10.04 7.14 -8.27
N GLN A 29 8.71 7.22 -8.35
CA GLN A 29 7.90 6.53 -9.37
C GLN A 29 8.10 5.00 -9.40
N GLU A 30 8.62 4.40 -8.33
CA GLU A 30 8.81 2.96 -8.25
C GLU A 30 7.58 2.29 -7.61
N ILE A 31 7.15 1.16 -8.20
CA ILE A 31 6.19 0.26 -7.58
C ILE A 31 6.96 -0.97 -7.10
N VAL A 32 7.03 -1.14 -5.78
CA VAL A 32 7.69 -2.28 -5.13
C VAL A 32 6.64 -3.22 -4.56
N GLY A 33 6.67 -4.48 -4.98
CA GLY A 33 5.83 -5.53 -4.41
C GLY A 33 6.47 -6.14 -3.15
N ILE A 34 5.69 -6.41 -2.11
CA ILE A 34 6.10 -7.24 -0.97
C ILE A 34 5.25 -8.51 -0.98
N ILE A 35 5.89 -9.63 -1.16
CA ILE A 35 5.25 -10.95 -1.16
C ILE A 35 5.85 -11.83 -0.06
N GLY A 36 5.18 -12.94 0.27
CA GLY A 36 5.65 -13.89 1.27
C GLY A 36 4.46 -14.62 1.91
N PRO A 37 4.68 -15.74 2.61
CA PRO A 37 3.63 -16.51 3.25
C PRO A 37 2.89 -15.70 4.34
N ASN A 38 1.74 -16.22 4.78
CA ASN A 38 1.03 -15.64 5.91
C ASN A 38 1.92 -15.72 7.16
N GLY A 39 1.96 -14.64 7.95
CA GLY A 39 2.84 -14.56 9.12
C GLY A 39 4.29 -14.14 8.83
N SER A 40 4.68 -13.91 7.58
CA SER A 40 6.05 -13.48 7.24
C SER A 40 6.43 -12.05 7.69
N GLY A 41 5.49 -11.28 8.26
CA GLY A 41 5.76 -9.95 8.81
C GLY A 41 5.33 -8.78 7.94
N LYS A 42 4.74 -8.98 6.75
CA LYS A 42 4.33 -7.92 5.80
C LYS A 42 3.43 -6.86 6.41
N SER A 43 2.32 -7.26 7.03
CA SER A 43 1.38 -6.32 7.67
C SER A 43 2.00 -5.62 8.88
N THR A 44 2.90 -6.29 9.61
CA THR A 44 3.68 -5.67 10.69
C THR A 44 4.62 -4.61 10.13
N LEU A 45 5.30 -4.89 9.02
CA LEU A 45 6.14 -3.93 8.34
C LEU A 45 5.33 -2.68 7.93
N PHE A 46 4.15 -2.83 7.32
CA PHE A 46 3.28 -1.70 6.99
C PHE A 46 2.83 -0.91 8.23
N ASN A 47 2.54 -1.60 9.34
CA ASN A 47 2.19 -0.95 10.60
C ASN A 47 3.36 -0.14 11.18
N LEU A 48 4.59 -0.61 11.02
CA LEU A 48 5.82 0.09 11.42
C LEU A 48 6.03 1.34 10.55
N LEU A 49 5.95 1.20 9.21
CA LEU A 49 6.14 2.29 8.26
C LEU A 49 5.14 3.43 8.49
N THR A 50 3.91 3.09 8.86
CA THR A 50 2.83 4.06 9.10
C THR A 50 2.71 4.54 10.55
N GLY A 51 3.61 4.09 11.44
CA GLY A 51 3.64 4.51 12.85
C GLY A 51 2.49 3.99 13.70
N VAL A 52 1.69 3.03 13.19
CA VAL A 52 0.65 2.33 13.96
C VAL A 52 1.29 1.47 15.04
N VAL A 53 2.43 0.86 14.72
CA VAL A 53 3.29 0.12 15.67
C VAL A 53 4.64 0.82 15.71
N ARG A 54 5.26 0.89 16.91
CA ARG A 54 6.61 1.42 17.05
C ARG A 54 7.63 0.31 16.80
N SER A 55 8.74 0.65 16.15
CA SER A 55 9.90 -0.23 16.02
C SER A 55 10.65 -0.36 17.35
N ASP A 56 11.29 -1.51 17.55
CA ASP A 56 12.22 -1.71 18.68
C ASP A 56 13.58 -1.08 18.35
N SER A 57 13.99 -1.14 17.07
CA SER A 57 15.22 -0.51 16.55
C SER A 57 15.11 -0.30 15.04
N GLY A 58 16.14 0.33 14.46
CA GLY A 58 16.20 0.67 13.05
C GLY A 58 15.70 2.09 12.75
N GLN A 59 15.68 2.44 11.48
CA GLN A 59 15.32 3.79 11.02
C GLN A 59 14.43 3.73 9.78
N ILE A 60 13.51 4.69 9.69
CA ILE A 60 12.62 4.91 8.56
C ILE A 60 12.77 6.36 8.12
N HIS A 61 13.16 6.56 6.85
CA HIS A 61 13.25 7.90 6.26
C HIS A 61 12.25 8.03 5.12
N LEU A 62 11.47 9.09 5.13
CA LEU A 62 10.55 9.48 4.06
C LEU A 62 11.03 10.80 3.46
N ASN A 63 11.38 10.82 2.18
CA ASN A 63 11.97 11.97 1.49
C ASN A 63 13.17 12.57 2.27
N GLY A 64 14.06 11.70 2.76
CA GLY A 64 15.24 12.07 3.54
C GLY A 64 14.97 12.48 5.00
N ARG A 65 13.71 12.58 5.42
CA ARG A 65 13.33 12.94 6.81
C ARG A 65 13.17 11.68 7.64
N ASN A 66 13.83 11.60 8.80
CA ASN A 66 13.63 10.50 9.74
C ASN A 66 12.24 10.60 10.38
N ILE A 67 11.40 9.59 10.12
CA ILE A 67 10.02 9.49 10.62
C ILE A 67 9.82 8.35 11.63
N THR A 68 10.86 7.65 12.03
CA THR A 68 10.85 6.40 12.82
C THR A 68 9.94 6.44 14.05
N SER A 69 9.91 7.57 14.74
CA SER A 69 9.09 7.74 15.97
C SER A 69 7.85 8.62 15.78
N TRP A 70 7.51 8.91 14.53
CA TRP A 70 6.37 9.78 14.28
C TRP A 70 5.04 9.05 14.49
N LYS A 71 4.04 9.83 14.88
CA LYS A 71 2.65 9.35 14.98
C LYS A 71 2.03 9.23 13.57
N PRO A 72 1.04 8.34 13.37
CA PRO A 72 0.43 8.09 12.05
C PRO A 72 -0.04 9.36 11.33
N HIS A 73 -0.70 10.28 12.01
CA HIS A 73 -1.17 11.53 11.40
C HIS A 73 -0.04 12.41 10.87
N ARG A 74 1.14 12.43 11.51
CA ARG A 74 2.31 13.19 11.04
C ARG A 74 2.92 12.54 9.81
N ILE A 75 3.03 11.21 9.79
CA ILE A 75 3.51 10.44 8.64
C ILE A 75 2.59 10.67 7.44
N ALA A 76 1.28 10.61 7.66
CA ALA A 76 0.30 10.86 6.63
C ALA A 76 0.39 12.29 6.05
N ARG A 77 0.64 13.31 6.89
CA ARG A 77 0.88 14.69 6.44
C ARG A 77 2.21 14.87 5.70
N ALA A 78 3.17 13.99 5.96
CA ALA A 78 4.46 14.00 5.25
C ALA A 78 4.39 13.34 3.86
N GLY A 79 3.21 12.91 3.41
CA GLY A 79 2.98 12.40 2.07
C GLY A 79 2.96 10.86 1.95
N MET A 80 2.79 10.12 3.05
CA MET A 80 2.58 8.67 3.02
C MET A 80 1.09 8.34 3.19
N GLY A 81 0.48 7.72 2.19
CA GLY A 81 -0.89 7.19 2.24
C GLY A 81 -0.91 5.69 2.47
N ARG A 82 -2.00 5.15 3.02
CA ARG A 82 -2.20 3.70 3.15
C ARG A 82 -3.66 3.34 2.97
N THR A 83 -3.94 2.24 2.25
CA THR A 83 -5.22 1.54 2.31
C THR A 83 -5.19 0.51 3.44
N PHE A 84 -6.36 0.10 3.91
CA PHE A 84 -6.48 -0.94 4.93
C PHE A 84 -7.21 -2.15 4.36
N GLN A 85 -6.93 -3.32 4.91
CA GLN A 85 -7.56 -4.58 4.49
C GLN A 85 -9.09 -4.56 4.65
N ILE A 86 -9.59 -3.87 5.69
CA ILE A 86 -11.02 -3.65 5.92
C ILE A 86 -11.33 -2.18 5.67
N PRO A 87 -12.21 -1.85 4.70
CA PRO A 87 -12.57 -0.46 4.41
C PRO A 87 -13.15 0.27 5.61
N ALA A 88 -12.51 1.38 5.99
CA ALA A 88 -12.97 2.24 7.09
C ALA A 88 -13.77 3.43 6.53
N LEU A 89 -14.99 3.17 6.02
CA LEU A 89 -15.85 4.17 5.40
C LEU A 89 -16.87 4.75 6.39
N PHE A 90 -17.26 5.98 6.16
CA PHE A 90 -18.43 6.60 6.81
C PHE A 90 -19.68 6.15 6.05
N VAL A 91 -20.28 5.05 6.50
CA VAL A 91 -21.38 4.35 5.78
C VAL A 91 -22.63 5.23 5.57
N ASN A 92 -22.88 6.19 6.47
CA ASN A 92 -24.00 7.15 6.41
C ASN A 92 -23.68 8.44 5.64
N MET A 93 -22.50 8.53 5.02
CA MET A 93 -22.10 9.60 4.13
C MET A 93 -22.12 9.11 2.69
N THR A 94 -22.37 10.00 1.74
CA THR A 94 -22.25 9.72 0.31
C THR A 94 -20.80 9.41 -0.08
N VAL A 95 -20.61 8.86 -1.28
CA VAL A 95 -19.27 8.63 -1.86
C VAL A 95 -18.47 9.93 -1.87
N LYS A 96 -19.06 11.01 -2.36
CA LYS A 96 -18.41 12.33 -2.41
C LYS A 96 -18.06 12.87 -1.02
N GLU A 97 -18.96 12.77 -0.04
CA GLU A 97 -18.70 13.20 1.33
C GLU A 97 -17.58 12.36 1.98
N ASN A 98 -17.50 11.06 1.70
CA ASN A 98 -16.39 10.21 2.14
C ASN A 98 -15.04 10.68 1.61
N LEU A 99 -14.99 11.12 0.35
CA LEU A 99 -13.77 11.70 -0.21
C LEU A 99 -13.40 12.99 0.52
N PHE A 100 -14.34 13.91 0.71
CA PHE A 100 -14.08 15.16 1.43
C PHE A 100 -13.65 14.94 2.88
N ALA A 101 -14.22 13.97 3.58
CA ALA A 101 -13.87 13.64 4.96
C ALA A 101 -12.41 13.17 5.13
N SER A 102 -11.70 12.83 4.04
CA SER A 102 -10.27 12.46 4.07
C SER A 102 -9.33 13.67 4.02
N ILE A 103 -9.84 14.87 3.75
CA ILE A 103 -9.06 16.11 3.73
C ILE A 103 -8.94 16.61 5.17
N VAL A 104 -7.76 16.48 5.77
CA VAL A 104 -7.52 16.91 7.17
C VAL A 104 -6.99 18.35 7.22
N GLU A 105 -6.15 18.71 6.28
CA GLU A 105 -5.57 20.05 6.09
C GLU A 105 -5.30 20.23 4.60
N GLY A 106 -5.49 21.40 4.08
CA GLY A 106 -5.20 21.66 2.68
C GLY A 106 -6.11 22.69 2.04
N ASP A 107 -5.96 22.86 0.76
CA ASP A 107 -6.76 23.77 -0.04
C ASP A 107 -8.16 23.18 -0.32
N TRP A 108 -9.11 23.54 0.52
CA TRP A 108 -10.52 23.17 0.34
C TRP A 108 -11.11 23.71 -0.98
N LYS A 109 -10.49 24.71 -1.60
CA LYS A 109 -10.95 25.23 -2.89
C LYS A 109 -10.66 24.26 -4.03
N ALA A 110 -9.53 23.55 -3.96
CA ALA A 110 -9.17 22.50 -4.93
C ALA A 110 -9.88 21.15 -4.65
N ALA A 111 -10.52 21.00 -3.51
CA ALA A 111 -11.15 19.74 -3.10
C ALA A 111 -12.22 19.22 -4.09
N PRO A 112 -13.12 20.03 -4.65
CA PRO A 112 -14.11 19.57 -5.62
C PRO A 112 -13.48 19.00 -6.90
N GLU A 113 -12.52 19.71 -7.50
CA GLU A 113 -11.82 19.27 -8.72
C GLU A 113 -11.05 17.98 -8.45
N ARG A 114 -10.39 17.89 -7.28
CA ARG A 114 -9.67 16.67 -6.86
C ARG A 114 -10.61 15.50 -6.65
N ALA A 115 -11.80 15.73 -6.06
CA ALA A 115 -12.80 14.69 -5.87
C ALA A 115 -13.34 14.19 -7.22
N ASP A 116 -13.63 15.08 -8.16
CA ASP A 116 -14.09 14.71 -9.49
C ASP A 116 -13.01 13.90 -10.24
N PHE A 117 -11.75 14.33 -10.18
CA PHE A 117 -10.62 13.54 -10.72
C PHE A 117 -10.50 12.15 -10.08
N VAL A 118 -10.62 12.06 -8.76
CA VAL A 118 -10.53 10.79 -8.04
C VAL A 118 -11.71 9.89 -8.39
N LEU A 119 -12.94 10.42 -8.47
CA LEU A 119 -14.14 9.68 -8.86
C LEU A 119 -14.03 9.10 -10.27
N ASP A 120 -13.52 9.87 -11.23
CA ASP A 120 -13.22 9.39 -12.58
C ASP A 120 -12.18 8.26 -12.54
N LEU A 121 -11.06 8.46 -11.83
CA LEU A 121 -9.96 7.52 -11.73
C LEU A 121 -10.38 6.15 -11.16
N ILE A 122 -11.28 6.15 -10.17
CA ILE A 122 -11.80 4.92 -9.53
C ILE A 122 -13.16 4.48 -10.12
N ASN A 123 -13.65 5.13 -11.16
CA ASN A 123 -14.91 4.82 -11.85
C ASN A 123 -16.13 4.77 -10.91
N LEU A 124 -16.26 5.73 -9.99
CA LEU A 124 -17.37 5.86 -9.04
C LEU A 124 -18.20 7.15 -9.25
N GLU A 125 -18.01 7.88 -10.35
CA GLU A 125 -18.74 9.11 -10.63
C GLU A 125 -20.26 8.88 -10.67
N HIS A 126 -20.70 7.75 -11.26
CA HIS A 126 -22.13 7.39 -11.42
C HIS A 126 -22.85 7.11 -10.08
N VAL A 127 -22.11 6.93 -8.98
CA VAL A 127 -22.65 6.70 -7.62
C VAL A 127 -22.20 7.76 -6.63
N ARG A 128 -21.71 8.92 -7.10
CA ARG A 128 -21.12 10.00 -6.28
C ARG A 128 -22.00 10.46 -5.12
N ASP A 129 -23.32 10.46 -5.30
CA ASP A 129 -24.32 10.91 -4.32
C ASP A 129 -25.00 9.74 -3.59
N THR A 130 -24.55 8.49 -3.83
CA THR A 130 -25.03 7.30 -3.15
C THR A 130 -24.35 7.16 -1.80
N LEU A 131 -25.07 6.69 -0.77
CA LEU A 131 -24.50 6.40 0.53
C LEU A 131 -23.46 5.26 0.41
N ALA A 132 -22.31 5.44 1.07
CA ALA A 132 -21.23 4.44 1.03
C ALA A 132 -21.65 3.07 1.58
N GLY A 133 -22.59 3.04 2.52
CA GLY A 133 -23.18 1.79 3.03
C GLY A 133 -24.00 1.00 2.01
N SER A 134 -24.48 1.64 0.93
CA SER A 134 -25.24 0.99 -0.14
C SER A 134 -24.37 0.48 -1.29
N LEU A 135 -23.08 0.75 -1.26
CA LEU A 135 -22.13 0.29 -2.27
C LEU A 135 -21.84 -1.21 -2.14
N SER A 136 -21.56 -1.87 -3.26
CA SER A 136 -20.98 -3.22 -3.23
C SER A 136 -19.61 -3.21 -2.53
N GLY A 137 -19.20 -4.36 -1.98
CA GLY A 137 -17.91 -4.49 -1.29
C GLY A 137 -16.71 -4.04 -2.16
N GLY A 138 -16.75 -4.33 -3.47
CA GLY A 138 -15.73 -3.86 -4.41
C GLY A 138 -15.72 -2.33 -4.59
N GLN A 139 -16.90 -1.71 -4.70
CA GLN A 139 -17.01 -0.25 -4.78
C GLN A 139 -16.56 0.42 -3.48
N GLN A 140 -16.84 -0.20 -2.32
CA GLN A 140 -16.33 0.28 -1.03
C GLN A 140 -14.80 0.28 -0.98
N ARG A 141 -14.14 -0.76 -1.53
CA ARG A 141 -12.67 -0.80 -1.65
C ARG A 141 -12.13 0.26 -2.59
N LEU A 142 -12.78 0.49 -3.73
CA LEU A 142 -12.42 1.58 -4.64
C LEU A 142 -12.55 2.94 -3.94
N LEU A 143 -13.63 3.15 -3.18
CA LEU A 143 -13.83 4.39 -2.43
C LEU A 143 -12.75 4.59 -1.36
N GLU A 144 -12.38 3.53 -0.63
CA GLU A 144 -11.27 3.60 0.34
C GLU A 144 -9.95 3.99 -0.34
N PHE A 145 -9.63 3.36 -1.48
CA PHE A 145 -8.48 3.75 -2.28
C PHE A 145 -8.56 5.21 -2.71
N GLY A 146 -9.71 5.67 -3.21
CA GLY A 146 -9.95 7.06 -3.58
C GLY A 146 -9.72 8.04 -2.43
N ARG A 147 -10.11 7.67 -1.20
CA ARG A 147 -9.88 8.51 -0.01
C ARG A 147 -8.39 8.77 0.27
N VAL A 148 -7.53 7.81 -0.01
CA VAL A 148 -6.06 7.99 0.09
C VAL A 148 -5.57 9.00 -0.94
N LEU A 149 -6.18 9.02 -2.14
CA LEU A 149 -5.82 9.89 -3.25
C LEU A 149 -6.28 11.35 -3.08
N MET A 150 -7.24 11.60 -2.18
CA MET A 150 -7.67 12.97 -1.84
C MET A 150 -6.58 13.79 -1.14
N ARG A 151 -5.48 13.16 -0.77
CA ARG A 151 -4.33 13.80 -0.12
C ARG A 151 -3.17 13.91 -1.09
N ASP A 152 -2.27 14.84 -0.82
CA ASP A 152 -1.00 14.93 -1.56
C ASP A 152 -0.02 13.86 -1.05
N THR A 153 -0.19 12.64 -1.57
CA THR A 153 0.61 11.48 -1.20
C THR A 153 1.69 11.22 -2.26
N GLN A 154 2.94 11.11 -1.82
CA GLN A 154 4.08 10.77 -2.68
C GLN A 154 4.35 9.25 -2.66
N LEU A 155 4.10 8.61 -1.53
CA LEU A 155 4.18 7.16 -1.37
C LEU A 155 2.83 6.60 -0.92
N ILE A 156 2.32 5.61 -1.63
CA ILE A 156 1.07 4.95 -1.31
C ILE A 156 1.34 3.48 -0.97
N LEU A 157 0.91 3.06 0.20
CA LEU A 157 0.97 1.69 0.68
C LEU A 157 -0.37 1.01 0.37
N LEU A 158 -0.35 -0.02 -0.46
CA LEU A 158 -1.54 -0.82 -0.82
C LEU A 158 -1.48 -2.17 -0.10
N ASP A 159 -2.48 -2.45 0.73
CA ASP A 159 -2.56 -3.65 1.56
C ASP A 159 -3.70 -4.54 1.08
N GLU A 160 -3.39 -5.51 0.23
CA GLU A 160 -4.31 -6.51 -0.34
C GLU A 160 -5.58 -5.88 -0.97
N VAL A 161 -5.41 -4.80 -1.73
CA VAL A 161 -6.56 -4.03 -2.26
C VAL A 161 -7.38 -4.82 -3.29
N THR A 162 -6.81 -5.87 -3.89
CA THR A 162 -7.50 -6.72 -4.87
C THR A 162 -8.08 -8.01 -4.28
N ALA A 163 -7.84 -8.30 -3.00
CA ALA A 163 -8.36 -9.52 -2.36
C ALA A 163 -9.90 -9.55 -2.37
N GLY A 164 -10.49 -10.60 -2.97
CA GLY A 164 -11.95 -10.76 -3.09
C GLY A 164 -12.65 -9.77 -4.02
N VAL A 165 -11.89 -9.01 -4.83
CA VAL A 165 -12.44 -8.06 -5.80
C VAL A 165 -12.61 -8.74 -7.16
N HIS A 166 -13.76 -8.51 -7.80
CA HIS A 166 -14.03 -9.01 -9.14
C HIS A 166 -13.01 -8.46 -10.16
N HIS A 167 -12.67 -9.24 -11.19
CA HIS A 167 -11.63 -8.90 -12.18
C HIS A 167 -11.79 -7.51 -12.82
N THR A 168 -13.04 -7.06 -13.04
CA THR A 168 -13.31 -5.73 -13.62
C THR A 168 -12.83 -4.60 -12.70
N LEU A 169 -13.08 -4.71 -11.40
CA LEU A 169 -12.65 -3.71 -10.42
C LEU A 169 -11.13 -3.75 -10.21
N ARG A 170 -10.52 -4.95 -10.31
CA ARG A 170 -9.06 -5.10 -10.31
C ARG A 170 -8.42 -4.29 -11.44
N LYS A 171 -8.97 -4.34 -12.66
CA LYS A 171 -8.48 -3.54 -13.80
C LYS A 171 -8.54 -2.04 -13.53
N ILE A 172 -9.58 -1.56 -12.83
CA ILE A 172 -9.69 -0.14 -12.44
C ILE A 172 -8.55 0.24 -11.49
N ILE A 173 -8.29 -0.58 -10.45
CA ILE A 173 -7.19 -0.34 -9.51
C ILE A 173 -5.84 -0.33 -10.22
N LEU A 174 -5.59 -1.31 -11.10
CA LEU A 174 -4.35 -1.40 -11.88
C LEU A 174 -4.13 -0.16 -12.74
N ALA A 175 -5.15 0.25 -13.51
CA ALA A 175 -5.08 1.43 -14.36
C ALA A 175 -4.84 2.71 -13.54
N ALA A 176 -5.50 2.82 -12.38
CA ALA A 176 -5.32 3.95 -11.48
C ALA A 176 -3.90 4.00 -10.90
N VAL A 177 -3.34 2.86 -10.47
CA VAL A 177 -1.96 2.78 -9.96
C VAL A 177 -0.95 3.16 -11.03
N GLN A 178 -1.10 2.64 -12.26
CA GLN A 178 -0.20 2.97 -13.37
C GLN A 178 -0.26 4.46 -13.75
N ARG A 179 -1.47 5.04 -13.81
CA ARG A 179 -1.62 6.48 -14.08
C ARG A 179 -0.97 7.33 -13.00
N LEU A 180 -1.20 7.01 -11.72
CA LEU A 180 -0.63 7.75 -10.60
C LEU A 180 0.89 7.59 -10.51
N GLN A 181 1.43 6.42 -10.88
CA GLN A 181 2.87 6.22 -10.99
C GLN A 181 3.47 7.11 -12.08
N ALA A 182 2.83 7.18 -13.26
CA ALA A 182 3.25 8.07 -14.34
C ALA A 182 3.18 9.55 -13.92
N ASP A 183 2.25 9.91 -13.02
CA ASP A 183 2.11 11.24 -12.42
C ASP A 183 3.12 11.50 -11.27
N GLY A 184 4.10 10.63 -11.06
CA GLY A 184 5.20 10.85 -10.11
C GLY A 184 5.03 10.19 -8.75
N ARG A 185 4.03 9.32 -8.52
CA ARG A 185 3.82 8.65 -7.23
C ARG A 185 4.54 7.31 -7.16
N ALA A 186 5.07 7.00 -5.98
CA ALA A 186 5.64 5.69 -5.67
C ALA A 186 4.64 4.81 -4.91
N PHE A 187 4.79 3.51 -5.04
CA PHE A 187 3.93 2.54 -4.37
C PHE A 187 4.72 1.45 -3.68
N LEU A 188 4.21 1.01 -2.53
CA LEU A 188 4.61 -0.21 -1.87
C LEU A 188 3.36 -1.09 -1.73
N VAL A 189 3.39 -2.31 -2.30
CA VAL A 189 2.20 -3.11 -2.51
C VAL A 189 2.36 -4.46 -1.83
N ILE A 190 1.47 -4.82 -0.91
CA ILE A 190 1.31 -6.20 -0.42
C ILE A 190 0.18 -6.82 -1.22
N GLU A 191 0.47 -7.90 -1.93
CA GLU A 191 -0.52 -8.64 -2.71
C GLU A 191 -0.20 -10.13 -2.75
N HIS A 192 -1.26 -10.92 -2.92
CA HIS A 192 -1.19 -12.36 -3.12
C HIS A 192 -1.47 -12.75 -4.58
N ASP A 193 -1.95 -11.82 -5.38
CA ASP A 193 -2.18 -11.99 -6.81
C ASP A 193 -0.87 -11.79 -7.57
N MET A 194 -0.21 -12.89 -7.92
CA MET A 194 1.07 -12.86 -8.61
C MET A 194 0.98 -12.26 -10.02
N GLU A 195 -0.18 -12.35 -10.68
CA GLU A 195 -0.41 -11.71 -11.98
C GLU A 195 -0.37 -10.19 -11.84
N MET A 196 -1.02 -9.66 -10.80
CA MET A 196 -0.96 -8.23 -10.49
C MET A 196 0.46 -7.79 -10.17
N VAL A 197 1.14 -8.51 -9.26
CA VAL A 197 2.53 -8.19 -8.87
C VAL A 197 3.43 -8.16 -10.10
N ARG A 198 3.35 -9.16 -10.97
CA ARG A 198 4.12 -9.23 -12.24
C ARG A 198 3.81 -8.07 -13.18
N THR A 199 2.55 -7.62 -13.22
CA THR A 199 2.09 -6.61 -14.17
C THR A 199 2.54 -5.21 -13.80
N ILE A 200 2.56 -4.86 -12.51
CA ILE A 200 2.81 -3.48 -12.08
C ILE A 200 4.10 -3.25 -11.33
N CYS A 201 4.66 -4.27 -10.64
CA CYS A 201 5.84 -4.07 -9.82
C CYS A 201 7.12 -4.12 -10.65
N GLN A 202 7.95 -3.09 -10.55
CA GLN A 202 9.30 -3.08 -11.14
C GLN A 202 10.26 -3.95 -10.34
N ARG A 203 10.02 -4.08 -9.02
CA ARG A 203 10.82 -4.88 -8.10
C ARG A 203 9.92 -5.55 -7.08
N VAL A 204 10.33 -6.73 -6.65
CA VAL A 204 9.63 -7.54 -5.66
C VAL A 204 10.59 -7.83 -4.50
N ILE A 205 10.08 -7.72 -3.29
CA ILE A 205 10.74 -8.10 -2.04
C ILE A 205 10.00 -9.31 -1.50
N VAL A 206 10.71 -10.40 -1.23
CA VAL A 206 10.16 -11.60 -0.62
C VAL A 206 10.50 -11.60 0.86
N MET A 207 9.46 -11.69 1.68
CA MET A 207 9.62 -11.79 3.13
C MET A 207 9.26 -13.20 3.62
N ASP A 208 10.08 -13.72 4.51
CA ASP A 208 9.78 -14.93 5.29
C ASP A 208 10.29 -14.77 6.72
N ALA A 209 9.53 -15.30 7.69
CA ALA A 209 9.86 -15.28 9.13
C ALA A 209 10.40 -13.92 9.67
N GLY A 210 9.87 -12.81 9.12
CA GLY A 210 10.25 -11.44 9.50
C GLY A 210 11.49 -10.89 8.81
N GLU A 211 12.08 -11.60 7.88
CA GLU A 211 13.31 -11.20 7.17
C GLU A 211 13.05 -11.06 5.65
N ILE A 212 13.90 -10.30 4.97
CA ILE A 212 13.93 -10.28 3.50
C ILE A 212 14.81 -11.45 3.05
N VAL A 213 14.23 -12.41 2.33
CA VAL A 213 14.93 -13.59 1.82
C VAL A 213 15.40 -13.43 0.37
N ALA A 214 14.72 -12.58 -0.39
CA ALA A 214 15.11 -12.23 -1.76
C ALA A 214 14.55 -10.87 -2.17
N GLN A 215 15.19 -10.22 -3.14
CA GLN A 215 14.66 -9.05 -3.83
C GLN A 215 15.21 -8.98 -5.26
N GLY A 216 14.37 -8.57 -6.20
CA GLY A 216 14.71 -8.48 -7.61
C GLY A 216 13.47 -8.23 -8.48
N SER A 217 13.59 -8.34 -9.79
CA SER A 217 12.43 -8.36 -10.68
C SER A 217 11.56 -9.59 -10.41
N PHE A 218 10.31 -9.55 -10.86
CA PHE A 218 9.40 -10.69 -10.68
C PHE A 218 9.97 -11.97 -11.30
N ASP A 219 10.57 -11.89 -12.48
CA ASP A 219 11.10 -13.06 -13.20
C ASP A 219 12.36 -13.64 -12.51
N GLU A 220 13.22 -12.79 -11.91
CA GLU A 220 14.34 -13.24 -11.07
C GLU A 220 13.84 -13.98 -9.82
N ILE A 221 12.83 -13.44 -9.15
CA ILE A 221 12.22 -14.07 -7.96
C ILE A 221 11.56 -15.41 -8.33
N ALA A 222 10.79 -15.44 -9.42
CA ALA A 222 10.12 -16.66 -9.89
C ALA A 222 11.09 -17.76 -10.32
N SER A 223 12.31 -17.41 -10.69
CA SER A 223 13.38 -18.35 -11.07
C SER A 223 14.24 -18.82 -9.89
N ASN A 224 14.06 -18.20 -8.71
CA ASN A 224 14.84 -18.52 -7.51
C ASN A 224 14.24 -19.75 -6.79
N LYS A 225 14.92 -20.91 -6.94
CA LYS A 225 14.46 -22.18 -6.35
C LYS A 225 14.16 -22.09 -4.86
N SER A 226 15.01 -21.43 -4.07
CA SER A 226 14.84 -21.30 -2.62
C SER A 226 13.58 -20.49 -2.28
N VAL A 227 13.24 -19.49 -3.08
CA VAL A 227 12.01 -18.69 -2.90
C VAL A 227 10.78 -19.51 -3.26
N VAL A 228 10.84 -20.23 -4.37
CA VAL A 228 9.74 -21.10 -4.84
C VAL A 228 9.46 -22.19 -3.80
N GLU A 229 10.49 -22.85 -3.27
CA GLU A 229 10.36 -23.85 -2.23
C GLU A 229 9.75 -23.30 -0.94
N ALA A 230 10.24 -22.15 -0.45
CA ALA A 230 9.73 -21.49 0.75
C ALA A 230 8.27 -21.02 0.59
N TYR A 231 7.91 -20.54 -0.62
CA TYR A 231 6.58 -19.99 -0.90
C TYR A 231 5.54 -21.06 -1.23
N LEU A 232 5.93 -22.11 -1.97
CA LEU A 232 5.04 -23.17 -2.41
C LEU A 232 5.06 -24.40 -1.50
N GLY A 233 6.03 -24.51 -0.59
CA GLY A 233 6.18 -25.65 0.33
C GLY A 233 6.47 -26.97 -0.40
N VAL A 234 6.95 -26.92 -1.66
CA VAL A 234 7.24 -28.06 -2.50
C VAL A 234 8.72 -28.02 -2.87
N PRO A 235 9.53 -29.07 -2.59
CA PRO A 235 10.89 -29.17 -3.11
C PRO A 235 10.86 -29.13 -4.65
N VAL A 236 11.64 -28.23 -5.25
CA VAL A 236 11.84 -28.20 -6.70
C VAL A 236 12.99 -29.17 -7.00
N GLU A 237 12.67 -30.31 -7.62
CA GLU A 237 13.66 -31.30 -8.09
C GLU A 237 14.65 -30.73 -9.13
#